data_d28d2badce12fd20c01ed78eb6d66e55
#
_entry.id   d28d2badce12fd20c01ed78eb6d66e55
#
_cell.length_a   1.000
_cell.length_b   1.000
_cell.length_c   1.000
_cell.angle_alpha   90.00
_cell.angle_beta   90.00
_cell.angle_gamma   90.00
#
_symmetry.space_group_name_H-M   'P 1'
#
loop_
_entity.id
_entity.type
_entity.pdbx_description
1 polymer ?
#
loop_
_entity_poly.entity_id
_entity_poly.type
_entity_poly.pdbx_seq_one_letter_code
_entity_poly.pdbx_strand_id
1 'polypeptide(L)'
;MYKRQDDKRRDETEDNEYRHSRGRNDRRGRRMRVRDRDYDERDERRGRGDRNDRNDRNDRADRMDRNADRDQRNDRMDRADRDQHRDEPKEDLVPVAGIVDVLDSYAFVRTSGYLPGPNDVYVSMGQVKKYGLRKGDAVHGSIRAPREGERRNQRQKFVPLQSIDSINGMSVEEAQHRPQFSKLTPLYPQERLKQETTPNKLTGRLIDIVAPIGKGQRGLIVSPPKAGKTITLQNIANAIATNNPEVHLMVVLVDERPEEVTDMERTVQGEVISSTFDRPASDHTTVAELAIERAKRLVELGQDVVVLLDSMTRLARAYNIAAPASGRILSGGVDAQALYPPKKFFGAARNIENGGSLTIISSALVETGSKMDEVIFEEFKGTGNMELRLSRELADKRLFPAIDVNASGTRREELITDPQELPIIYRLRRLLGGLEPEQAYQTLVPRLKKTATNRDFMASLIQQSGNATNGN
;
A
#
# COMPACT_ATOMS: atom_id res chain seq x y z
N MET A 1 -67.90 21.95 -6.62
CA MET A 1 -68.13 23.01 -7.62
C MET A 1 -67.04 22.86 -8.67
N TYR A 2 -67.37 22.28 -9.79
CA TYR A 2 -67.08 22.58 -11.20
C TYR A 2 -65.56 22.67 -11.60
N LYS A 3 -65.04 22.08 -12.64
CA LYS A 3 -65.40 21.20 -13.81
C LYS A 3 -64.05 20.99 -14.48
N ARG A 4 -63.56 19.81 -14.82
CA ARG A 4 -63.60 19.00 -16.05
C ARG A 4 -63.50 19.76 -17.36
N GLN A 5 -62.46 19.38 -18.17
CA GLN A 5 -62.56 18.88 -19.55
C GLN A 5 -61.14 18.76 -20.10
N ASP A 6 -60.58 17.59 -20.45
CA ASP A 6 -60.76 16.72 -21.63
C ASP A 6 -60.55 17.55 -22.97
N ASP A 7 -59.71 17.20 -23.90
CA ASP A 7 -59.70 16.02 -24.74
C ASP A 7 -58.64 16.15 -25.87
N LYS A 8 -58.12 14.99 -26.31
CA LYS A 8 -57.84 14.44 -27.66
C LYS A 8 -56.67 14.95 -28.53
N ARG A 9 -55.74 14.03 -28.75
CA ARG A 9 -55.50 13.09 -29.89
C ARG A 9 -55.27 13.69 -31.27
N ARG A 10 -54.12 13.33 -31.90
CA ARG A 10 -53.89 12.55 -33.14
C ARG A 10 -52.52 12.97 -33.72
N ASP A 11 -51.62 12.05 -33.88
CA ASP A 11 -51.29 11.05 -34.93
C ASP A 11 -50.87 11.64 -36.29
N GLU A 12 -49.86 10.98 -36.82
CA GLU A 12 -49.46 10.75 -38.22
C GLU A 12 -48.22 11.56 -38.69
N THR A 13 -47.11 10.87 -38.81
CA THR A 13 -46.46 10.12 -39.91
C THR A 13 -45.99 10.96 -41.12
N GLU A 14 -44.85 10.46 -41.58
CA GLU A 14 -44.30 10.41 -42.94
C GLU A 14 -43.06 11.26 -43.29
N ASP A 15 -42.02 10.51 -43.48
CA ASP A 15 -41.05 10.38 -44.58
C ASP A 15 -40.83 11.58 -45.51
N ASN A 16 -39.57 11.91 -45.78
CA ASN A 16 -38.96 11.71 -47.10
C ASN A 16 -37.53 12.22 -47.22
N GLU A 17 -36.73 11.36 -47.75
CA GLU A 17 -35.50 11.46 -48.52
C GLU A 17 -35.34 12.74 -49.39
N TYR A 18 -34.07 13.08 -49.67
CA TYR A 18 -33.35 13.20 -50.95
C TYR A 18 -32.09 14.08 -50.78
N ARG A 19 -30.94 13.44 -50.93
CA ARG A 19 -30.00 13.35 -52.07
C ARG A 19 -29.26 14.64 -52.51
N HIS A 20 -27.93 14.40 -52.56
CA HIS A 20 -26.87 14.86 -53.53
C HIS A 20 -26.50 16.35 -53.58
N SER A 21 -25.18 16.67 -53.55
CA SER A 21 -24.15 16.47 -54.58
C SER A 21 -22.81 17.07 -54.12
N ARG A 22 -21.72 16.35 -54.24
CA ARG A 22 -20.60 16.41 -55.20
C ARG A 22 -19.86 17.76 -55.36
N GLY A 23 -18.54 17.69 -55.17
CA GLY A 23 -17.46 18.50 -55.71
C GLY A 23 -16.19 18.35 -54.90
N ARG A 24 -15.32 17.50 -55.16
CA ARG A 24 -14.18 17.32 -56.09
C ARG A 24 -13.13 18.45 -56.04
N ASN A 25 -11.97 18.00 -55.73
CA ASN A 25 -10.62 18.25 -56.27
C ASN A 25 -9.65 18.73 -55.17
N ASP A 26 -8.42 18.39 -55.09
CA ASP A 26 -7.52 17.39 -55.70
C ASP A 26 -6.14 17.61 -55.07
N ARG A 27 -5.41 16.46 -54.88
CA ARG A 27 -3.97 16.21 -55.11
C ARG A 27 -2.88 16.59 -54.15
N ARG A 28 -2.18 15.52 -53.94
CA ARG A 28 -0.71 15.26 -53.76
C ARG A 28 -0.27 15.20 -52.30
N GLY A 29 0.12 14.10 -51.78
CA GLY A 29 0.89 12.94 -52.31
C GLY A 29 2.31 12.93 -51.74
N ARG A 30 2.57 12.01 -50.78
CA ARG A 30 3.83 11.28 -50.72
C ARG A 30 3.76 10.10 -49.73
N ARG A 31 3.86 8.95 -50.32
CA ARG A 31 4.10 7.64 -49.69
C ARG A 31 5.55 7.55 -49.19
N MET A 32 5.78 6.88 -48.04
CA MET A 32 6.92 5.94 -47.83
C MET A 32 6.53 4.95 -46.76
N ARG A 33 6.25 3.82 -47.14
CA ARG A 33 6.76 2.45 -47.14
C ARG A 33 7.20 1.95 -45.79
N VAL A 34 6.40 0.99 -45.32
CA VAL A 34 6.67 -0.15 -44.42
C VAL A 34 7.86 -0.97 -44.94
N ARG A 35 8.68 -1.44 -44.04
CA ARG A 35 9.48 -2.65 -44.22
C ARG A 35 9.64 -3.36 -42.87
N ASP A 36 8.84 -4.41 -42.71
CA ASP A 36 9.14 -5.56 -41.87
C ASP A 36 10.44 -6.23 -42.31
N ARG A 37 11.20 -6.73 -41.37
CA ARG A 37 12.03 -7.93 -41.51
C ARG A 37 12.35 -8.54 -40.15
N ASP A 38 11.64 -9.62 -39.83
CA ASP A 38 12.16 -10.74 -39.08
C ASP A 38 13.43 -11.29 -39.71
N TYR A 39 14.37 -11.76 -38.91
CA TYR A 39 15.12 -12.99 -39.19
C TYR A 39 15.82 -13.53 -37.93
N ASP A 40 15.57 -14.79 -37.74
CA ASP A 40 16.10 -15.81 -36.84
C ASP A 40 17.62 -16.03 -36.89
N GLU A 41 18.05 -16.63 -35.77
CA GLU A 41 19.16 -17.52 -35.46
C GLU A 41 20.06 -18.07 -36.62
N ARG A 42 21.35 -18.15 -36.33
CA ARG A 42 22.22 -19.38 -36.25
C ARG A 42 23.69 -19.14 -36.59
N ASP A 43 24.48 -19.61 -35.65
CA ASP A 43 25.68 -20.48 -35.75
C ASP A 43 26.88 -20.20 -36.66
N GLU A 44 28.02 -20.23 -35.95
CA GLU A 44 29.26 -21.00 -36.16
C GLU A 44 30.31 -20.60 -37.24
N ARG A 45 31.51 -20.48 -36.66
CA ARG A 45 32.80 -21.03 -37.10
C ARG A 45 33.68 -20.30 -38.12
N ARG A 46 34.91 -20.09 -37.58
CA ARG A 46 36.23 -20.32 -38.19
C ARG A 46 36.72 -19.48 -39.37
N GLY A 47 37.95 -19.00 -39.15
CA GLY A 47 38.96 -19.03 -40.22
C GLY A 47 39.88 -17.82 -40.33
N ARG A 48 41.01 -17.89 -39.70
CA ARG A 48 42.41 -17.80 -40.26
C ARG A 48 42.65 -16.97 -41.50
N GLY A 49 43.74 -16.21 -41.38
CA GLY A 49 44.64 -15.83 -42.50
C GLY A 49 44.97 -14.34 -42.49
N ASP A 50 46.03 -13.91 -42.06
CA ASP A 50 47.45 -14.05 -42.45
C ASP A 50 47.86 -13.02 -43.49
N ARG A 51 49.03 -12.37 -43.21
CA ARG A 51 49.98 -11.68 -44.15
C ARG A 51 49.66 -10.24 -44.50
N ASN A 52 50.53 -9.36 -44.51
CA ASN A 52 51.97 -9.19 -44.66
C ASN A 52 52.23 -7.70 -44.54
N ASP A 53 53.24 -7.26 -43.95
CA ASP A 53 54.68 -7.18 -44.23
C ASP A 53 55.17 -5.78 -44.70
N ARG A 54 56.31 -5.43 -44.13
CA ARG A 54 57.36 -4.53 -44.64
C ARG A 54 57.19 -3.03 -44.44
N ASN A 55 58.07 -2.30 -43.97
CA ASN A 55 59.52 -2.10 -44.00
C ASN A 55 59.76 -0.80 -43.23
N ASP A 56 60.86 -0.37 -42.78
CA ASP A 56 62.28 -0.66 -42.81
C ASP A 56 62.96 0.19 -41.71
N ARG A 57 63.90 -0.37 -41.08
CA ARG A 57 65.30 -0.08 -40.82
C ARG A 57 65.79 1.38 -40.72
N ASN A 58 66.69 1.41 -39.72
CA ASN A 58 67.90 2.25 -39.52
C ASN A 58 67.67 3.49 -38.66
N ASP A 59 68.41 3.73 -37.59
CA ASP A 59 69.87 3.69 -37.47
C ASP A 59 70.30 3.52 -36.01
N ARG A 60 71.39 2.77 -35.88
CA ARG A 60 72.18 2.59 -34.68
C ARG A 60 73.16 3.75 -34.55
N ALA A 61 73.52 4.03 -33.36
CA ALA A 61 74.86 4.31 -32.86
C ALA A 61 75.05 5.66 -32.13
N ASP A 62 75.70 5.48 -31.00
CA ASP A 62 76.56 6.44 -30.28
C ASP A 62 75.83 7.34 -29.23
N ARG A 63 76.03 7.13 -27.99
CA ARG A 63 77.18 7.25 -27.14
C ARG A 63 76.91 6.97 -25.70
N MET A 64 77.72 6.14 -25.12
CA MET A 64 78.02 6.07 -23.69
C MET A 64 78.55 7.38 -23.16
N ASP A 65 78.38 7.53 -21.85
CA ASP A 65 78.96 8.51 -20.94
C ASP A 65 78.03 9.71 -20.59
N ARG A 66 77.39 9.53 -19.50
CA ARG A 66 77.13 10.52 -18.43
C ARG A 66 76.20 9.91 -17.33
N ASN A 67 76.73 8.93 -16.63
CA ASN A 67 76.20 8.48 -15.39
C ASN A 67 77.16 8.91 -14.27
N ALA A 68 76.93 10.06 -13.65
CA ALA A 68 77.54 10.43 -12.39
C ALA A 68 76.96 11.67 -11.67
N ASP A 69 75.85 12.25 -12.09
CA ASP A 69 75.33 13.47 -11.41
C ASP A 69 73.83 13.53 -11.24
N ARG A 70 73.15 12.35 -11.12
CA ARG A 70 71.70 12.30 -10.90
C ARG A 70 71.22 11.75 -9.55
N ASP A 71 72.09 11.25 -8.72
CA ASP A 71 71.75 10.65 -7.44
C ASP A 71 71.61 11.63 -6.26
N GLN A 72 71.94 12.91 -6.44
CA GLN A 72 71.79 13.88 -5.34
C GLN A 72 70.57 14.85 -5.51
N ARG A 73 69.77 14.69 -6.57
CA ARG A 73 68.59 15.53 -6.74
C ARG A 73 67.25 14.79 -6.44
N ASN A 74 67.24 13.46 -6.37
CA ASN A 74 66.02 12.70 -6.03
C ASN A 74 65.75 12.62 -4.53
N ASP A 75 66.76 12.75 -3.66
CA ASP A 75 66.55 12.72 -2.19
C ASP A 75 65.98 14.03 -1.60
N ARG A 76 65.85 15.08 -2.41
CA ARG A 76 65.21 16.33 -1.97
C ARG A 76 63.74 16.50 -2.43
N MET A 77 63.27 15.68 -3.40
CA MET A 77 61.88 15.69 -3.80
C MET A 77 61.03 14.71 -2.99
N ASP A 78 61.59 13.62 -2.47
CA ASP A 78 60.87 12.66 -1.64
C ASP A 78 60.64 13.12 -0.19
N ARG A 79 61.24 14.25 0.25
CA ARG A 79 60.94 14.87 1.57
C ARG A 79 59.93 15.99 1.51
N ALA A 80 59.55 16.50 0.34
CA ALA A 80 58.52 17.52 0.18
C ALA A 80 57.09 16.94 0.00
N ASP A 81 56.98 15.64 -0.35
CA ASP A 81 55.68 14.97 -0.56
C ASP A 81 55.18 14.24 0.69
N ARG A 82 55.93 14.24 1.81
CA ARG A 82 55.50 13.60 3.07
C ARG A 82 54.81 14.52 4.07
N ASP A 83 54.75 15.83 3.82
CA ASP A 83 54.10 16.79 4.72
C ASP A 83 52.84 17.48 4.14
N GLN A 84 52.26 16.91 3.11
CA GLN A 84 50.89 17.28 2.65
C GLN A 84 49.87 16.18 2.92
N HIS A 85 49.88 15.55 4.09
CA HIS A 85 48.63 15.22 4.70
C HIS A 85 48.00 16.55 5.12
N ARG A 86 47.41 17.23 4.16
CA ARG A 86 46.36 18.21 4.50
C ARG A 86 45.38 17.46 5.37
N ASP A 87 45.24 17.87 6.59
CA ASP A 87 44.03 17.65 7.39
C ASP A 87 42.89 18.07 6.46
N GLU A 88 42.26 17.11 5.77
CA GLU A 88 40.97 17.34 5.17
C GLU A 88 40.10 17.83 6.32
N PRO A 89 39.51 19.02 6.26
CA PRO A 89 38.65 19.50 7.31
C PRO A 89 37.65 18.41 7.55
N LYS A 90 37.57 17.89 8.78
CA LYS A 90 36.53 16.92 9.17
C LYS A 90 35.23 17.47 8.67
N GLU A 91 34.69 16.82 7.64
CA GLU A 91 33.41 17.23 7.07
C GLU A 91 32.39 17.12 8.19
N ASP A 92 31.77 18.23 8.55
CA ASP A 92 30.69 18.22 9.55
C ASP A 92 29.53 17.42 8.96
N LEU A 93 29.38 16.18 9.42
CA LEU A 93 28.29 15.30 9.04
C LEU A 93 27.10 15.55 9.96
N VAL A 94 25.93 15.73 9.37
CA VAL A 94 24.66 15.88 10.06
C VAL A 94 23.88 14.57 9.93
N PRO A 95 23.39 13.99 11.04
CA PRO A 95 22.59 12.78 10.99
C PRO A 95 21.26 13.03 10.28
N VAL A 96 20.82 12.03 9.52
CA VAL A 96 19.53 12.03 8.83
C VAL A 96 18.85 10.67 8.99
N ALA A 97 17.53 10.69 9.14
CA ALA A 97 16.70 9.49 9.18
C ALA A 97 15.47 9.68 8.31
N GLY A 98 14.96 8.58 7.75
CA GLY A 98 13.73 8.61 6.96
C GLY A 98 13.45 7.32 6.21
N ILE A 99 12.41 7.35 5.39
CA ILE A 99 11.95 6.20 4.60
C ILE A 99 12.49 6.30 3.17
N VAL A 100 13.09 5.23 2.68
CA VAL A 100 13.63 5.16 1.32
C VAL A 100 12.50 5.00 0.31
N ASP A 101 12.43 5.93 -0.62
CA ASP A 101 11.53 5.89 -1.77
C ASP A 101 12.36 5.69 -3.04
N VAL A 102 12.34 4.47 -3.58
CA VAL A 102 13.07 4.10 -4.80
C VAL A 102 12.16 4.34 -6.00
N LEU A 103 12.62 5.19 -6.91
CA LEU A 103 12.01 5.48 -8.19
C LEU A 103 12.84 4.84 -9.33
N ASP A 104 12.39 4.97 -10.58
CA ASP A 104 13.01 4.25 -11.71
C ASP A 104 14.50 4.56 -11.91
N SER A 105 14.92 5.83 -11.74
CA SER A 105 16.27 6.29 -12.06
C SER A 105 17.03 6.85 -10.86
N TYR A 106 16.39 7.04 -9.71
CA TYR A 106 16.98 7.62 -8.50
C TYR A 106 16.15 7.22 -7.29
N ALA A 107 16.67 7.49 -6.10
CA ALA A 107 15.97 7.28 -4.85
C ALA A 107 16.09 8.51 -3.93
N PHE A 108 15.17 8.60 -2.96
CA PHE A 108 15.21 9.59 -1.90
C PHE A 108 15.01 8.94 -0.53
N VAL A 109 15.62 9.52 0.48
CA VAL A 109 15.20 9.34 1.87
C VAL A 109 14.17 10.44 2.17
N ARG A 110 12.92 10.05 2.39
CA ARG A 110 11.82 10.93 2.80
C ARG A 110 11.98 11.25 4.28
N THR A 111 12.29 12.49 4.61
CA THR A 111 12.60 12.91 5.98
C THR A 111 11.40 13.49 6.73
N SER A 112 10.34 13.86 6.01
CA SER A 112 9.14 14.53 6.55
C SER A 112 7.88 13.70 6.43
N GLY A 113 8.00 12.37 6.39
CA GLY A 113 6.87 11.45 6.24
C GLY A 113 6.92 10.64 4.94
N TYR A 114 5.77 10.43 4.29
CA TYR A 114 5.64 9.54 3.13
C TYR A 114 5.52 10.27 1.78
N LEU A 115 5.39 11.58 1.81
CA LEU A 115 5.32 12.42 0.62
C LEU A 115 6.65 13.14 0.34
N PRO A 116 6.91 13.50 -0.92
CA PRO A 116 8.06 14.33 -1.26
C PRO A 116 8.12 15.63 -0.46
N GLY A 117 9.27 15.92 0.11
CA GLY A 117 9.49 17.11 0.93
C GLY A 117 10.74 17.91 0.51
N PRO A 118 10.86 19.15 0.96
CA PRO A 118 11.97 20.04 0.60
C PRO A 118 13.32 19.59 1.17
N ASN A 119 13.30 18.80 2.25
CA ASN A 119 14.47 18.30 2.96
C ASN A 119 14.81 16.84 2.61
N ASP A 120 14.19 16.29 1.57
CA ASP A 120 14.48 14.94 1.13
C ASP A 120 15.92 14.81 0.66
N VAL A 121 16.53 13.68 1.03
CA VAL A 121 17.94 13.40 0.76
C VAL A 121 18.06 12.49 -0.46
N TYR A 122 18.84 12.90 -1.43
CA TYR A 122 19.07 12.15 -2.66
C TYR A 122 19.95 10.92 -2.40
N VAL A 123 19.54 9.79 -2.96
CA VAL A 123 20.29 8.52 -2.93
C VAL A 123 20.53 8.07 -4.37
N SER A 124 21.79 7.88 -4.73
CA SER A 124 22.14 7.39 -6.06
C SER A 124 21.77 5.92 -6.24
N MET A 125 21.49 5.50 -7.48
CA MET A 125 21.22 4.07 -7.77
C MET A 125 22.43 3.17 -7.49
N GLY A 126 23.65 3.72 -7.51
CA GLY A 126 24.86 3.03 -7.07
C GLY A 126 24.81 2.69 -5.58
N GLN A 127 24.38 3.64 -4.73
CA GLN A 127 24.19 3.42 -3.30
C GLN A 127 23.02 2.45 -3.02
N VAL A 128 21.89 2.59 -3.73
CA VAL A 128 20.78 1.64 -3.64
C VAL A 128 21.24 0.21 -3.86
N LYS A 129 22.02 -0.04 -4.90
CA LYS A 129 22.58 -1.36 -5.21
C LYS A 129 23.64 -1.81 -4.20
N LYS A 130 24.57 -0.90 -3.82
CA LYS A 130 25.64 -1.20 -2.86
C LYS A 130 25.11 -1.64 -1.52
N TYR A 131 24.11 -0.97 -0.99
CA TYR A 131 23.53 -1.22 0.32
C TYR A 131 22.31 -2.16 0.30
N GLY A 132 21.88 -2.60 -0.88
CA GLY A 132 20.70 -3.46 -1.03
C GLY A 132 19.40 -2.80 -0.56
N LEU A 133 19.28 -1.47 -0.74
CA LEU A 133 18.11 -0.71 -0.31
C LEU A 133 16.86 -1.11 -1.10
N ARG A 134 15.73 -1.15 -0.41
CA ARG A 134 14.41 -1.43 -0.99
C ARG A 134 13.47 -0.27 -0.66
N LYS A 135 12.49 -0.03 -1.53
CA LYS A 135 11.41 0.92 -1.24
C LYS A 135 10.75 0.57 0.10
N GLY A 136 10.58 1.56 0.95
CA GLY A 136 10.01 1.39 2.28
C GLY A 136 11.02 1.05 3.40
N ASP A 137 12.32 0.95 3.10
CA ASP A 137 13.33 0.81 4.16
C ASP A 137 13.43 2.09 4.99
N ALA A 138 13.49 1.95 6.31
CA ALA A 138 13.88 3.06 7.18
C ALA A 138 15.40 3.07 7.30
N VAL A 139 16.03 4.20 7.02
CA VAL A 139 17.48 4.35 7.09
C VAL A 139 17.88 5.44 8.08
N HIS A 140 18.98 5.19 8.78
CA HIS A 140 19.74 6.20 9.49
C HIS A 140 21.08 6.35 8.79
N GLY A 141 21.53 7.58 8.63
CA GLY A 141 22.77 7.88 7.93
C GLY A 141 23.18 9.33 8.13
N SER A 142 24.06 9.83 7.28
CA SER A 142 24.60 11.19 7.41
C SER A 142 24.63 11.91 6.07
N ILE A 143 24.46 13.21 6.13
CA ILE A 143 24.62 14.15 5.02
C ILE A 143 25.70 15.16 5.37
N ARG A 144 26.29 15.81 4.38
CA ARG A 144 27.21 16.91 4.59
C ARG A 144 26.45 18.14 5.09
N ALA A 145 26.93 18.76 6.16
CA ALA A 145 26.38 20.04 6.64
C ALA A 145 26.41 21.11 5.55
N PRO A 146 25.35 21.92 5.41
CA PRO A 146 25.38 23.08 4.52
C PRO A 146 26.47 24.05 4.96
N ARG A 147 27.45 24.36 4.10
CA ARG A 147 28.45 25.38 4.38
C ARG A 147 27.81 26.76 4.29
N GLU A 148 27.98 27.59 5.32
CA GLU A 148 27.63 29.00 5.25
C GLU A 148 28.40 29.67 4.10
N GLY A 149 27.69 30.15 3.08
CA GLY A 149 28.28 30.81 1.93
C GLY A 149 28.35 30.02 0.61
N GLU A 150 28.09 28.71 0.61
CA GLU A 150 27.85 28.01 -0.65
C GLU A 150 26.49 28.48 -1.20
N ARG A 151 26.52 29.44 -2.12
CA ARG A 151 25.38 29.66 -3.02
C ARG A 151 25.06 28.31 -3.63
N ARG A 152 23.93 27.71 -3.24
CA ARG A 152 23.42 26.47 -3.83
C ARG A 152 23.62 26.58 -5.32
N ASN A 153 24.61 25.82 -5.84
CA ASN A 153 24.86 25.75 -7.26
C ASN A 153 23.51 25.38 -7.87
N GLN A 154 22.95 26.21 -8.73
CA GLN A 154 21.59 26.08 -9.28
C GLN A 154 21.31 24.71 -9.93
N ARG A 155 22.31 23.84 -10.01
CA ARG A 155 22.22 22.46 -10.56
C ARG A 155 21.98 21.36 -9.52
N GLN A 156 22.29 21.56 -8.23
CA GLN A 156 22.02 20.55 -7.19
C GLN A 156 20.80 20.95 -6.37
N LYS A 157 19.65 20.38 -6.72
CA LYS A 157 18.35 20.64 -6.07
C LYS A 157 18.21 19.92 -4.72
N PHE A 158 18.95 18.82 -4.51
CA PHE A 158 18.85 17.96 -3.34
C PHE A 158 20.23 17.65 -2.75
N VAL A 159 20.27 17.45 -1.42
CA VAL A 159 21.49 17.08 -0.70
C VAL A 159 21.72 15.57 -0.87
N PRO A 160 22.92 15.13 -1.28
CA PRO A 160 23.21 13.70 -1.43
C PRO A 160 23.52 13.03 -0.08
N LEU A 161 23.07 11.79 0.08
CA LEU A 161 23.41 10.93 1.22
C LEU A 161 24.92 10.60 1.17
N GLN A 162 25.61 10.74 2.30
CA GLN A 162 27.05 10.44 2.40
C GLN A 162 27.30 9.03 2.94
N SER A 163 26.67 8.66 4.05
CA SER A 163 26.80 7.34 4.66
C SER A 163 25.47 6.79 5.10
N ILE A 164 25.41 5.46 5.26
CA ILE A 164 24.29 4.77 5.92
C ILE A 164 24.88 4.03 7.11
N ASP A 165 24.28 4.26 8.27
CA ASP A 165 24.69 3.69 9.54
C ASP A 165 23.86 2.45 9.88
N SER A 166 22.54 2.50 9.59
CA SER A 166 21.65 1.35 9.78
C SER A 166 20.49 1.35 8.79
N ILE A 167 19.94 0.15 8.53
CA ILE A 167 18.77 -0.08 7.68
C ILE A 167 17.75 -0.88 8.49
N ASN A 168 16.59 -0.30 8.72
CA ASN A 168 15.52 -0.89 9.55
C ASN A 168 16.01 -1.31 10.96
N GLY A 169 16.95 -0.58 11.54
CA GLY A 169 17.54 -0.87 12.86
C GLY A 169 18.61 -1.95 12.87
N MET A 170 18.93 -2.56 11.71
CA MET A 170 20.00 -3.55 11.55
C MET A 170 21.27 -2.89 11.01
N SER A 171 22.41 -3.56 11.17
CA SER A 171 23.64 -3.21 10.44
C SER A 171 23.44 -3.35 8.93
N VAL A 172 24.29 -2.68 8.15
CA VAL A 172 24.21 -2.73 6.68
C VAL A 172 24.42 -4.16 6.16
N GLU A 173 25.32 -4.91 6.79
CA GLU A 173 25.64 -6.29 6.43
C GLU A 173 24.46 -7.22 6.69
N GLU A 174 23.84 -7.14 7.87
CA GLU A 174 22.66 -7.94 8.22
C GLU A 174 21.49 -7.63 7.28
N ALA A 175 21.27 -6.35 6.95
CA ALA A 175 20.19 -5.92 6.08
C ALA A 175 20.28 -6.50 4.67
N GLN A 176 21.48 -6.82 4.17
CA GLN A 176 21.66 -7.43 2.84
C GLN A 176 21.17 -8.88 2.80
N HIS A 177 21.21 -9.61 3.91
CA HIS A 177 20.85 -11.03 4.01
C HIS A 177 19.37 -11.26 4.33
N ARG A 178 18.59 -10.20 4.58
CA ARG A 178 17.17 -10.31 4.91
C ARG A 178 16.35 -10.95 3.79
N PRO A 179 15.32 -11.74 4.11
CA PRO A 179 14.45 -12.36 3.12
C PRO A 179 13.69 -11.30 2.30
N GLN A 180 13.21 -11.68 1.12
CA GLN A 180 12.34 -10.84 0.31
C GLN A 180 10.88 -11.22 0.59
N PHE A 181 10.01 -10.23 0.80
CA PHE A 181 8.59 -10.45 1.08
C PHE A 181 7.90 -11.40 0.08
N SER A 182 8.24 -11.27 -1.22
CA SER A 182 7.70 -12.12 -2.28
C SER A 182 8.09 -13.59 -2.21
N LYS A 183 9.15 -13.92 -1.45
CA LYS A 183 9.66 -15.29 -1.26
C LYS A 183 9.16 -15.95 0.03
N LEU A 184 8.47 -15.19 0.88
CA LEU A 184 7.91 -15.71 2.13
C LEU A 184 6.67 -16.56 1.84
N THR A 185 6.56 -17.71 2.51
CA THR A 185 5.45 -18.67 2.33
C THR A 185 4.17 -18.14 2.99
N PRO A 186 3.08 -17.90 2.24
CA PRO A 186 1.85 -17.40 2.81
C PRO A 186 0.99 -18.51 3.41
N LEU A 187 0.44 -18.25 4.60
CA LEU A 187 -0.52 -19.11 5.29
C LEU A 187 -1.86 -18.40 5.50
N TYR A 188 -2.90 -19.17 5.84
CA TYR A 188 -4.13 -18.61 6.41
C TYR A 188 -3.85 -18.02 7.79
N PRO A 189 -4.64 -17.02 8.24
CA PRO A 189 -4.62 -16.57 9.63
C PRO A 189 -4.80 -17.75 10.60
N GLN A 190 -3.94 -17.83 11.62
CA GLN A 190 -3.95 -18.88 12.64
C GLN A 190 -4.01 -18.31 14.05
N GLU A 191 -3.71 -17.02 14.21
CA GLU A 191 -3.74 -16.31 15.48
C GLU A 191 -4.73 -15.16 15.40
N ARG A 192 -5.58 -15.02 16.43
CA ARG A 192 -6.64 -14.02 16.48
C ARG A 192 -6.12 -12.69 16.98
N LEU A 193 -6.48 -11.60 16.30
CA LEU A 193 -6.38 -10.24 16.78
C LEU A 193 -7.66 -9.89 17.56
N LYS A 194 -7.68 -10.15 18.86
CA LYS A 194 -8.86 -9.97 19.71
C LYS A 194 -9.30 -8.51 19.73
N GLN A 195 -10.59 -8.28 19.48
CA GLN A 195 -11.19 -6.94 19.41
C GLN A 195 -11.94 -6.56 20.72
N GLU A 196 -12.30 -7.52 21.53
CA GLU A 196 -12.91 -7.27 22.83
C GLU A 196 -11.92 -6.59 23.77
N THR A 197 -12.32 -5.44 24.36
CA THR A 197 -11.53 -4.69 25.36
C THR A 197 -12.32 -4.52 26.65
N THR A 198 -13.24 -3.57 26.71
CA THR A 198 -14.08 -3.29 27.87
C THR A 198 -15.54 -3.67 27.63
N PRO A 199 -16.34 -3.93 28.68
CA PRO A 199 -17.75 -4.36 28.56
C PRO A 199 -18.59 -3.44 27.66
N ASN A 200 -18.33 -2.14 27.71
CA ASN A 200 -19.12 -1.11 27.03
C ASN A 200 -18.72 -0.91 25.57
N LYS A 201 -17.57 -1.46 25.13
CA LYS A 201 -17.07 -1.37 23.75
C LYS A 201 -17.67 -2.49 22.88
N LEU A 202 -18.95 -2.33 22.56
CA LEU A 202 -19.75 -3.36 21.86
C LEU A 202 -19.24 -3.65 20.45
N THR A 203 -18.65 -2.69 19.77
CA THR A 203 -18.10 -2.87 18.41
C THR A 203 -17.11 -4.02 18.38
N GLY A 204 -16.08 -3.99 19.23
CA GLY A 204 -15.07 -5.05 19.31
C GLY A 204 -15.65 -6.40 19.71
N ARG A 205 -16.59 -6.40 20.70
CA ARG A 205 -17.28 -7.61 21.14
C ARG A 205 -18.07 -8.27 20.02
N LEU A 206 -18.79 -7.47 19.23
CA LEU A 206 -19.54 -7.97 18.06
C LEU A 206 -18.61 -8.48 16.96
N ILE A 207 -17.55 -7.75 16.61
CA ILE A 207 -16.59 -8.18 15.59
C ILE A 207 -16.03 -9.56 15.95
N ASP A 208 -15.66 -9.77 17.20
CA ASP A 208 -15.13 -11.05 17.67
C ASP A 208 -16.11 -12.22 17.50
N ILE A 209 -17.42 -11.95 17.50
CA ILE A 209 -18.45 -12.98 17.35
C ILE A 209 -18.82 -13.21 15.89
N VAL A 210 -18.95 -12.10 15.10
CA VAL A 210 -19.57 -12.19 13.76
C VAL A 210 -18.55 -12.16 12.62
N ALA A 211 -17.38 -11.54 12.80
CA ALA A 211 -16.35 -11.42 11.80
C ALA A 211 -14.97 -11.31 12.45
N PRO A 212 -14.48 -12.39 13.12
CA PRO A 212 -13.20 -12.35 13.82
C PRO A 212 -12.04 -12.04 12.88
N ILE A 213 -11.09 -11.26 13.38
CA ILE A 213 -9.90 -10.82 12.64
C ILE A 213 -8.70 -11.65 13.10
N GLY A 214 -7.95 -12.21 12.17
CA GLY A 214 -6.70 -12.93 12.44
C GLY A 214 -5.48 -12.23 11.86
N LYS A 215 -4.30 -12.53 12.39
CA LYS A 215 -3.00 -12.07 11.84
C LYS A 215 -2.85 -12.57 10.41
N GLY A 216 -2.67 -11.65 9.46
CA GLY A 216 -2.63 -11.96 8.02
C GLY A 216 -3.99 -11.83 7.30
N GLN A 217 -5.03 -11.33 7.96
CA GLN A 217 -6.36 -11.16 7.38
C GLN A 217 -6.41 -10.12 6.27
N ARG A 218 -7.21 -10.38 5.23
CA ARG A 218 -7.63 -9.39 4.21
C ARG A 218 -9.09 -9.06 4.45
N GLY A 219 -9.35 -8.02 5.25
CA GLY A 219 -10.70 -7.66 5.68
C GLY A 219 -11.25 -6.43 4.95
N LEU A 220 -12.53 -6.47 4.60
CA LEU A 220 -13.29 -5.33 4.11
C LEU A 220 -14.33 -4.91 5.12
N ILE A 221 -14.32 -3.63 5.48
CA ILE A 221 -15.43 -2.97 6.17
C ILE A 221 -16.32 -2.36 5.10
N VAL A 222 -17.38 -3.06 4.76
CA VAL A 222 -18.34 -2.64 3.73
C VAL A 222 -19.30 -1.64 4.33
N SER A 223 -19.17 -0.38 3.94
CA SER A 223 -19.88 0.72 4.60
C SER A 223 -20.67 1.59 3.65
N PRO A 224 -22.00 1.66 3.82
CA PRO A 224 -22.80 2.75 3.27
C PRO A 224 -22.38 4.11 3.89
N PRO A 225 -22.68 5.23 3.23
CA PRO A 225 -22.47 6.56 3.81
C PRO A 225 -23.20 6.72 5.16
N LYS A 226 -22.51 7.34 6.13
CA LYS A 226 -23.03 7.63 7.48
C LYS A 226 -23.33 6.40 8.38
N ALA A 227 -22.85 5.21 8.02
CA ALA A 227 -23.07 4.00 8.82
C ALA A 227 -22.06 3.82 9.98
N GLY A 228 -21.14 4.75 10.21
CA GLY A 228 -20.18 4.71 11.31
C GLY A 228 -18.81 4.09 10.94
N LYS A 229 -18.41 4.18 9.67
CA LYS A 229 -17.13 3.70 9.14
C LYS A 229 -15.93 4.11 10.00
N THR A 230 -15.73 5.42 10.19
CA THR A 230 -14.57 5.99 10.90
C THR A 230 -14.50 5.52 12.34
N ILE A 231 -15.64 5.53 13.05
CA ILE A 231 -15.74 5.05 14.44
C ILE A 231 -15.41 3.56 14.54
N THR A 232 -15.82 2.76 13.55
CA THR A 232 -15.51 1.32 13.51
C THR A 232 -14.01 1.09 13.35
N LEU A 233 -13.36 1.82 12.43
CA LEU A 233 -11.89 1.76 12.23
C LEU A 233 -11.13 2.21 13.49
N GLN A 234 -11.53 3.30 14.13
CA GLN A 234 -10.93 3.75 15.39
C GLN A 234 -11.08 2.70 16.51
N ASN A 235 -12.25 2.07 16.62
CA ASN A 235 -12.45 1.00 17.60
C ASN A 235 -11.54 -0.21 17.33
N ILE A 236 -11.37 -0.60 16.06
CA ILE A 236 -10.45 -1.68 15.68
C ILE A 236 -9.00 -1.28 16.00
N ALA A 237 -8.58 -0.07 15.63
CA ALA A 237 -7.24 0.42 15.91
C ALA A 237 -6.92 0.40 17.41
N ASN A 238 -7.81 0.95 18.22
CA ASN A 238 -7.66 1.01 19.67
C ASN A 238 -7.69 -0.38 20.33
N ALA A 239 -8.51 -1.29 19.81
CA ALA A 239 -8.56 -2.67 20.30
C ALA A 239 -7.25 -3.42 20.03
N ILE A 240 -6.69 -3.26 18.82
CA ILE A 240 -5.40 -3.84 18.46
C ILE A 240 -4.28 -3.27 19.32
N ALA A 241 -4.18 -1.94 19.45
CA ALA A 241 -3.17 -1.30 20.29
C ALA A 241 -3.26 -1.71 21.77
N THR A 242 -4.47 -1.99 22.27
CA THR A 242 -4.69 -2.41 23.66
C THR A 242 -4.37 -3.90 23.87
N ASN A 243 -4.79 -4.77 22.97
CA ASN A 243 -4.71 -6.22 23.15
C ASN A 243 -3.43 -6.83 22.58
N ASN A 244 -2.81 -6.15 21.59
CA ASN A 244 -1.62 -6.60 20.87
C ASN A 244 -0.59 -5.47 20.74
N PRO A 245 0.01 -5.00 21.86
CA PRO A 245 0.95 -3.87 21.84
C PRO A 245 2.26 -4.17 21.06
N GLU A 246 2.54 -5.43 20.80
CA GLU A 246 3.67 -5.88 19.96
C GLU A 246 3.46 -5.64 18.47
N VAL A 247 2.21 -5.45 18.04
CA VAL A 247 1.86 -5.27 16.63
C VAL A 247 2.17 -3.85 16.18
N HIS A 248 2.87 -3.72 15.04
CA HIS A 248 3.06 -2.42 14.41
C HIS A 248 1.76 -2.00 13.67
N LEU A 249 1.08 -1.01 14.23
CA LEU A 249 -0.18 -0.50 13.68
C LEU A 249 0.06 0.71 12.79
N MET A 250 -0.37 0.61 11.53
CA MET A 250 -0.34 1.68 10.53
C MET A 250 -1.77 2.04 10.12
N VAL A 251 -2.10 3.32 10.10
CA VAL A 251 -3.39 3.83 9.62
C VAL A 251 -3.14 4.70 8.39
N VAL A 252 -3.62 4.25 7.25
CA VAL A 252 -3.43 4.91 5.96
C VAL A 252 -4.73 5.59 5.55
N LEU A 253 -4.73 6.93 5.51
CA LEU A 253 -5.88 7.76 5.19
C LEU A 253 -5.69 8.40 3.82
N VAL A 254 -6.55 8.06 2.87
CA VAL A 254 -6.47 8.49 1.48
C VAL A 254 -7.71 9.28 1.10
N ASP A 255 -7.52 10.53 0.63
CA ASP A 255 -8.61 11.42 0.23
C ASP A 255 -9.62 11.67 1.37
N GLU A 256 -9.11 11.69 2.62
CA GLU A 256 -9.91 11.97 3.82
C GLU A 256 -9.84 13.46 4.20
N ARG A 257 -10.74 13.87 5.07
CA ARG A 257 -10.82 15.27 5.55
C ARG A 257 -9.72 15.57 6.55
N PRO A 258 -9.14 16.78 6.54
CA PRO A 258 -8.10 17.17 7.51
C PRO A 258 -8.50 16.98 8.98
N GLU A 259 -9.77 17.28 9.32
CA GLU A 259 -10.31 17.10 10.67
C GLU A 259 -10.40 15.62 11.09
N GLU A 260 -10.70 14.69 10.14
CA GLU A 260 -10.73 13.25 10.39
C GLU A 260 -9.31 12.70 10.56
N VAL A 261 -8.34 13.24 9.84
CA VAL A 261 -6.91 12.93 10.01
C VAL A 261 -6.44 13.31 11.41
N THR A 262 -6.69 14.55 11.81
CA THR A 262 -6.31 15.08 13.14
C THR A 262 -6.96 14.28 14.27
N ASP A 263 -8.23 13.88 14.11
CA ASP A 263 -8.93 13.06 15.10
C ASP A 263 -8.28 11.67 15.21
N MET A 264 -7.92 11.05 14.08
CA MET A 264 -7.25 9.76 14.04
C MET A 264 -5.86 9.83 14.72
N GLU A 265 -5.06 10.85 14.41
CA GLU A 265 -3.74 11.08 15.02
C GLU A 265 -3.80 11.26 16.54
N ARG A 266 -4.89 11.85 17.06
CA ARG A 266 -5.08 12.09 18.50
C ARG A 266 -5.66 10.88 19.25
N THR A 267 -6.38 10.02 18.57
CA THR A 267 -7.16 8.95 19.19
C THR A 267 -6.57 7.56 19.02
N VAL A 268 -5.68 7.37 18.05
CA VAL A 268 -5.09 6.05 17.75
C VAL A 268 -3.61 6.03 18.15
N GLN A 269 -3.22 5.00 18.89
CA GLN A 269 -1.81 4.69 19.17
C GLN A 269 -1.25 3.87 18.02
N GLY A 270 -0.72 4.53 17.00
CA GLY A 270 -0.16 3.90 15.80
C GLY A 270 0.43 4.95 14.87
N GLU A 271 1.05 4.50 13.80
CA GLU A 271 1.60 5.35 12.76
C GLU A 271 0.48 5.80 11.81
N VAL A 272 0.12 7.10 11.83
CA VAL A 272 -0.91 7.66 10.93
C VAL A 272 -0.23 8.28 9.72
N ILE A 273 -0.61 7.78 8.54
CA ILE A 273 -0.07 8.16 7.24
C ILE A 273 -1.22 8.70 6.40
N SER A 274 -1.16 9.96 6.01
CA SER A 274 -2.30 10.61 5.40
C SER A 274 -1.99 11.37 4.11
N SER A 275 -2.99 11.45 3.24
CA SER A 275 -3.06 12.34 2.10
C SER A 275 -4.49 12.86 2.01
N THR A 276 -4.70 14.13 2.39
CA THR A 276 -6.00 14.79 2.48
C THR A 276 -6.59 15.11 1.12
N PHE A 277 -7.90 15.32 1.04
CA PHE A 277 -8.65 15.49 -0.21
C PHE A 277 -8.22 16.69 -1.07
N ASP A 278 -7.52 17.67 -0.48
CA ASP A 278 -6.98 18.85 -1.15
C ASP A 278 -5.70 18.59 -1.96
N ARG A 279 -5.15 17.36 -1.85
CA ARG A 279 -3.96 16.93 -2.59
C ARG A 279 -4.31 16.27 -3.92
N PRO A 280 -3.39 16.30 -4.90
CA PRO A 280 -3.59 15.61 -6.17
C PRO A 280 -3.64 14.08 -5.99
N ALA A 281 -4.33 13.38 -6.92
CA ALA A 281 -4.50 11.93 -6.91
C ALA A 281 -3.15 11.16 -6.91
N SER A 282 -2.10 11.73 -7.50
CA SER A 282 -0.72 11.19 -7.46
C SER A 282 -0.16 11.08 -6.05
N ASP A 283 -0.49 12.03 -5.17
CA ASP A 283 -0.03 11.99 -3.77
C ASP A 283 -0.71 10.87 -3.01
N HIS A 284 -2.00 10.64 -3.25
CA HIS A 284 -2.76 9.53 -2.67
C HIS A 284 -2.14 8.17 -3.02
N THR A 285 -1.78 7.98 -4.29
CA THR A 285 -1.14 6.74 -4.76
C THR A 285 0.28 6.58 -4.21
N THR A 286 1.06 7.66 -4.18
CA THR A 286 2.44 7.66 -3.65
C THR A 286 2.49 7.28 -2.16
N VAL A 287 1.61 7.90 -1.36
CA VAL A 287 1.50 7.59 0.08
C VAL A 287 1.15 6.13 0.31
N ALA A 288 0.12 5.63 -0.38
CA ALA A 288 -0.32 4.26 -0.23
C ALA A 288 0.77 3.25 -0.66
N GLU A 289 1.47 3.52 -1.77
CA GLU A 289 2.56 2.66 -2.24
C GLU A 289 3.73 2.62 -1.27
N LEU A 290 4.15 3.76 -0.74
CA LEU A 290 5.27 3.80 0.20
C LEU A 290 4.88 3.17 1.54
N ALA A 291 3.64 3.36 2.01
CA ALA A 291 3.13 2.77 3.23
C ALA A 291 3.09 1.23 3.17
N ILE A 292 2.57 0.65 2.07
CA ILE A 292 2.53 -0.81 1.94
C ILE A 292 3.92 -1.41 1.75
N GLU A 293 4.84 -0.73 1.09
CA GLU A 293 6.22 -1.19 0.99
C GLU A 293 6.92 -1.11 2.35
N ARG A 294 6.67 -0.07 3.15
CA ARG A 294 7.14 0.00 4.55
C ARG A 294 6.62 -1.16 5.39
N ALA A 295 5.31 -1.44 5.33
CA ALA A 295 4.71 -2.58 6.01
C ALA A 295 5.39 -3.91 5.64
N LYS A 296 5.67 -4.14 4.36
CA LYS A 296 6.39 -5.33 3.90
C LYS A 296 7.81 -5.41 4.46
N ARG A 297 8.53 -4.27 4.60
CA ARG A 297 9.87 -4.26 5.22
C ARG A 297 9.84 -4.70 6.67
N LEU A 298 8.83 -4.26 7.42
CA LEU A 298 8.64 -4.68 8.81
C LEU A 298 8.33 -6.18 8.94
N VAL A 299 7.49 -6.71 8.03
CA VAL A 299 7.22 -8.16 7.99
C VAL A 299 8.44 -8.99 7.60
N GLU A 300 9.32 -8.49 6.73
CA GLU A 300 10.62 -9.13 6.43
C GLU A 300 11.53 -9.27 7.65
N LEU A 301 11.30 -8.44 8.68
CA LEU A 301 11.99 -8.52 9.99
C LEU A 301 11.30 -9.47 10.99
N GLY A 302 10.25 -10.15 10.57
CA GLY A 302 9.46 -11.05 11.42
C GLY A 302 8.42 -10.35 12.29
N GLN A 303 8.11 -9.08 12.04
CA GLN A 303 7.11 -8.34 12.80
C GLN A 303 5.69 -8.61 12.32
N ASP A 304 4.75 -8.54 13.24
CA ASP A 304 3.31 -8.48 12.94
C ASP A 304 2.91 -7.05 12.65
N VAL A 305 2.34 -6.81 11.47
CA VAL A 305 1.93 -5.48 11.00
C VAL A 305 0.46 -5.49 10.67
N VAL A 306 -0.26 -4.48 11.17
CA VAL A 306 -1.65 -4.21 10.79
C VAL A 306 -1.74 -2.89 10.07
N VAL A 307 -2.30 -2.91 8.86
CA VAL A 307 -2.61 -1.72 8.06
C VAL A 307 -4.11 -1.52 8.02
N LEU A 308 -4.58 -0.41 8.55
CA LEU A 308 -5.96 0.04 8.41
C LEU A 308 -6.01 1.07 7.28
N LEU A 309 -6.71 0.77 6.20
CA LEU A 309 -6.82 1.67 5.04
C LEU A 309 -8.22 2.30 4.95
N ASP A 310 -8.28 3.60 4.98
CA ASP A 310 -9.49 4.38 4.73
C ASP A 310 -9.29 5.31 3.54
N SER A 311 -9.79 4.98 2.34
CA SER A 311 -10.55 3.81 1.95
C SER A 311 -10.02 3.19 0.65
N MET A 312 -10.27 1.91 0.46
CA MET A 312 -9.95 1.21 -0.80
C MET A 312 -10.65 1.83 -2.01
N THR A 313 -11.89 2.25 -1.85
CA THR A 313 -12.66 2.88 -2.92
C THR A 313 -12.01 4.19 -3.38
N ARG A 314 -11.57 5.04 -2.44
CA ARG A 314 -10.91 6.30 -2.78
C ARG A 314 -9.52 6.07 -3.36
N LEU A 315 -8.77 5.10 -2.83
CA LEU A 315 -7.49 4.70 -3.40
C LEU A 315 -7.64 4.23 -4.85
N ALA A 316 -8.63 3.39 -5.15
CA ALA A 316 -8.90 2.94 -6.52
C ALA A 316 -9.32 4.09 -7.44
N ARG A 317 -10.11 5.05 -6.96
CA ARG A 317 -10.43 6.28 -7.70
C ARG A 317 -9.19 7.12 -8.00
N ALA A 318 -8.28 7.25 -7.03
CA ALA A 318 -7.02 7.97 -7.21
C ALA A 318 -6.16 7.32 -8.30
N TYR A 319 -6.04 5.99 -8.30
CA TYR A 319 -5.36 5.28 -9.37
C TYR A 319 -6.04 5.44 -10.73
N ASN A 320 -7.37 5.48 -10.78
CA ASN A 320 -8.09 5.71 -12.04
C ASN A 320 -7.81 7.09 -12.65
N ILE A 321 -7.45 8.07 -11.83
CA ILE A 321 -7.07 9.42 -12.28
C ILE A 321 -5.57 9.49 -12.59
N ALA A 322 -4.72 8.91 -11.75
CA ALA A 322 -3.26 9.07 -11.79
C ALA A 322 -2.56 8.07 -12.72
N ALA A 323 -3.12 6.87 -12.95
CA ALA A 323 -2.50 5.85 -13.79
C ALA A 323 -2.66 6.18 -15.28
N PRO A 324 -1.66 5.83 -16.11
CA PRO A 324 -1.78 5.92 -17.55
C PRO A 324 -2.97 5.10 -18.04
N ALA A 325 -3.81 5.68 -18.90
CA ALA A 325 -5.00 5.01 -19.46
C ALA A 325 -4.60 3.83 -20.35
N SER A 326 -5.16 2.64 -20.07
CA SER A 326 -4.95 1.45 -20.91
C SER A 326 -5.91 1.40 -22.11
N GLY A 327 -6.96 2.21 -22.08
CA GLY A 327 -8.03 2.21 -23.07
C GLY A 327 -9.09 1.11 -22.86
N ARG A 328 -8.94 0.23 -21.86
CA ARG A 328 -9.94 -0.77 -21.48
C ARG A 328 -10.83 -0.22 -20.37
N ILE A 329 -11.85 0.50 -20.77
CA ILE A 329 -12.77 1.12 -19.80
C ILE A 329 -13.89 0.15 -19.46
N LEU A 330 -14.02 -0.17 -18.18
CA LEU A 330 -15.11 -0.94 -17.61
C LEU A 330 -16.35 -0.06 -17.39
N SER A 331 -17.49 -0.67 -17.03
CA SER A 331 -18.67 0.09 -16.64
C SER A 331 -18.35 1.06 -15.50
N GLY A 332 -18.98 2.23 -15.49
CA GLY A 332 -18.70 3.26 -14.48
C GLY A 332 -17.43 4.10 -14.75
N GLY A 333 -16.76 3.92 -15.91
CA GLY A 333 -15.59 4.74 -16.28
C GLY A 333 -14.29 4.33 -15.59
N VAL A 334 -14.17 3.09 -15.12
CA VAL A 334 -12.96 2.54 -14.49
C VAL A 334 -12.04 1.96 -15.54
N ASP A 335 -10.78 2.39 -15.60
CA ASP A 335 -9.77 1.72 -16.40
C ASP A 335 -9.37 0.40 -15.73
N ALA A 336 -9.41 -0.69 -16.50
CA ALA A 336 -9.07 -2.03 -15.97
C ALA A 336 -7.65 -2.11 -15.36
N GLN A 337 -6.70 -1.32 -15.89
CA GLN A 337 -5.33 -1.28 -15.36
C GLN A 337 -5.26 -0.54 -14.02
N ALA A 338 -6.11 0.43 -13.78
CA ALA A 338 -6.14 1.19 -12.54
C ALA A 338 -6.57 0.36 -11.31
N LEU A 339 -7.23 -0.77 -11.51
CA LEU A 339 -7.63 -1.68 -10.44
C LEU A 339 -6.48 -2.59 -9.95
N TYR A 340 -5.44 -2.76 -10.74
CA TYR A 340 -4.34 -3.67 -10.40
C TYR A 340 -3.50 -3.20 -9.19
N PRO A 341 -3.02 -1.94 -9.10
CA PRO A 341 -2.22 -1.47 -7.97
C PRO A 341 -2.94 -1.57 -6.62
N PRO A 342 -4.19 -1.09 -6.43
CA PRO A 342 -4.90 -1.25 -5.17
C PRO A 342 -5.21 -2.73 -4.86
N LYS A 343 -5.42 -3.59 -5.88
CA LYS A 343 -5.54 -5.03 -5.68
C LYS A 343 -4.23 -5.66 -5.19
N LYS A 344 -3.09 -5.22 -5.73
CA LYS A 344 -1.75 -5.61 -5.26
C LYS A 344 -1.50 -5.14 -3.82
N PHE A 345 -1.95 -3.95 -3.47
CA PHE A 345 -1.91 -3.44 -2.09
C PHE A 345 -2.68 -4.38 -1.15
N PHE A 346 -3.95 -4.58 -1.40
CA PHE A 346 -4.83 -5.40 -0.55
C PHE A 346 -4.41 -6.88 -0.53
N GLY A 347 -4.01 -7.40 -1.68
CA GLY A 347 -3.52 -8.77 -1.85
C GLY A 347 -2.18 -9.06 -1.17
N ALA A 348 -1.47 -8.05 -0.66
CA ALA A 348 -0.23 -8.24 0.09
C ALA A 348 -0.47 -8.90 1.46
N ALA A 349 -1.67 -8.73 2.05
CA ALA A 349 -1.99 -9.29 3.36
C ALA A 349 -1.90 -10.81 3.38
N ARG A 350 -1.14 -11.34 4.34
CA ARG A 350 -0.91 -12.76 4.58
C ARG A 350 -0.27 -13.02 5.93
N ASN A 351 -0.54 -14.16 6.50
CA ASN A 351 0.28 -14.73 7.57
C ASN A 351 1.49 -15.43 6.94
N ILE A 352 2.64 -15.41 7.60
CA ILE A 352 3.90 -15.96 7.06
C ILE A 352 4.34 -17.16 7.89
N GLU A 353 4.69 -18.24 7.20
CA GLU A 353 5.26 -19.43 7.84
C GLU A 353 6.58 -19.10 8.52
N ASN A 354 6.68 -19.39 9.83
CA ASN A 354 7.86 -19.10 10.68
C ASN A 354 8.31 -17.61 10.64
N GLY A 355 7.38 -16.69 10.45
CA GLY A 355 7.65 -15.25 10.37
C GLY A 355 6.53 -14.41 10.98
N GLY A 356 6.55 -13.12 10.70
CA GLY A 356 5.50 -12.19 11.08
C GLY A 356 4.25 -12.30 10.20
N SER A 357 3.39 -11.30 10.27
CA SER A 357 2.18 -11.25 9.48
C SER A 357 1.91 -9.85 8.93
N LEU A 358 1.23 -9.77 7.80
CA LEU A 358 0.66 -8.53 7.27
C LEU A 358 -0.86 -8.65 7.23
N THR A 359 -1.53 -7.94 8.11
CA THR A 359 -2.99 -7.83 8.15
C THR A 359 -3.41 -6.53 7.49
N ILE A 360 -4.39 -6.56 6.60
CA ILE A 360 -4.94 -5.35 5.97
C ILE A 360 -6.45 -5.35 6.16
N ILE A 361 -6.95 -4.34 6.88
CA ILE A 361 -8.38 -4.07 7.02
C ILE A 361 -8.69 -2.76 6.33
N SER A 362 -9.49 -2.82 5.28
CA SER A 362 -9.81 -1.63 4.50
C SER A 362 -11.30 -1.34 4.46
N SER A 363 -11.66 -0.08 4.54
CA SER A 363 -13.04 0.30 4.28
C SER A 363 -13.33 0.32 2.77
N ALA A 364 -14.52 -0.14 2.40
CA ALA A 364 -15.06 -0.07 1.05
C ALA A 364 -16.41 0.63 1.08
N LEU A 365 -16.57 1.65 0.22
CA LEU A 365 -17.80 2.44 0.14
C LEU A 365 -18.80 1.74 -0.79
N VAL A 366 -20.01 1.58 -0.31
CA VAL A 366 -21.15 1.03 -1.08
C VAL A 366 -22.34 1.95 -0.97
N GLU A 367 -23.36 1.74 -1.82
CA GLU A 367 -24.61 2.56 -1.83
C GLU A 367 -24.34 4.07 -1.99
N THR A 368 -23.28 4.43 -2.72
CA THR A 368 -22.92 5.82 -2.97
C THR A 368 -23.69 6.42 -4.15
N GLY A 369 -24.39 5.60 -4.91
CA GLY A 369 -25.00 5.97 -6.20
C GLY A 369 -23.99 6.06 -7.34
N SER A 370 -22.72 5.76 -7.11
CA SER A 370 -21.66 5.77 -8.11
C SER A 370 -21.46 4.39 -8.73
N LYS A 371 -21.66 4.28 -10.04
CA LYS A 371 -21.40 3.05 -10.80
C LYS A 371 -19.93 2.63 -10.73
N MET A 372 -19.02 3.60 -10.63
CA MET A 372 -17.59 3.36 -10.41
C MET A 372 -17.34 2.61 -9.13
N ASP A 373 -17.96 3.02 -8.03
CA ASP A 373 -17.76 2.39 -6.71
C ASP A 373 -18.29 0.96 -6.67
N GLU A 374 -19.40 0.70 -7.37
CA GLU A 374 -19.94 -0.66 -7.49
C GLU A 374 -18.93 -1.59 -8.18
N VAL A 375 -18.33 -1.15 -9.29
CA VAL A 375 -17.31 -1.92 -10.02
C VAL A 375 -16.08 -2.13 -9.16
N ILE A 376 -15.59 -1.09 -8.46
CA ILE A 376 -14.46 -1.17 -7.55
C ILE A 376 -14.76 -2.18 -6.44
N PHE A 377 -15.93 -2.10 -5.80
CA PHE A 377 -16.31 -3.01 -4.72
C PHE A 377 -16.35 -4.47 -5.17
N GLU A 378 -16.99 -4.77 -6.30
CA GLU A 378 -17.07 -6.15 -6.83
C GLU A 378 -15.68 -6.74 -7.14
N GLU A 379 -14.74 -5.91 -7.59
CA GLU A 379 -13.38 -6.36 -7.85
C GLU A 379 -12.62 -6.74 -6.57
N PHE A 380 -12.85 -6.04 -5.46
CA PHE A 380 -12.15 -6.30 -4.18
C PHE A 380 -12.84 -7.35 -3.32
N LYS A 381 -14.15 -7.52 -3.42
CA LYS A 381 -14.95 -8.53 -2.70
C LYS A 381 -14.39 -9.93 -2.90
N GLY A 382 -14.00 -10.28 -4.13
CA GLY A 382 -13.38 -11.57 -4.44
C GLY A 382 -11.96 -11.77 -3.87
N THR A 383 -11.26 -10.69 -3.50
CA THR A 383 -9.89 -10.72 -2.96
C THR A 383 -9.87 -10.86 -1.44
N GLY A 384 -10.88 -10.34 -0.76
CA GLY A 384 -11.01 -10.40 0.69
C GLY A 384 -11.34 -11.81 1.21
N ASN A 385 -10.99 -12.05 2.47
CA ASN A 385 -11.34 -13.26 3.22
C ASN A 385 -12.06 -12.95 4.54
N MET A 386 -12.46 -11.71 4.75
CA MET A 386 -13.31 -11.25 5.86
C MET A 386 -14.14 -10.06 5.40
N GLU A 387 -15.41 -10.03 5.71
CA GLU A 387 -16.31 -8.89 5.49
C GLU A 387 -16.99 -8.51 6.79
N LEU A 388 -16.86 -7.25 7.20
CA LEU A 388 -17.64 -6.61 8.23
C LEU A 388 -18.59 -5.63 7.55
N ARG A 389 -19.85 -5.99 7.45
CA ARG A 389 -20.85 -5.18 6.74
C ARG A 389 -21.60 -4.27 7.70
N LEU A 390 -21.57 -2.97 7.41
CA LEU A 390 -22.38 -1.98 8.13
C LEU A 390 -23.71 -1.78 7.41
N SER A 391 -24.78 -1.63 8.18
CA SER A 391 -26.16 -1.44 7.67
C SER A 391 -26.57 0.02 7.75
N ARG A 392 -27.03 0.55 6.62
CA ARG A 392 -27.64 1.88 6.56
C ARG A 392 -28.94 1.95 7.35
N GLU A 393 -29.75 0.88 7.30
CA GLU A 393 -31.02 0.79 8.01
C GLU A 393 -30.84 0.92 9.52
N LEU A 394 -29.88 0.18 10.10
CA LEU A 394 -29.53 0.28 11.51
C LEU A 394 -29.04 1.67 11.89
N ALA A 395 -28.19 2.27 11.04
CA ALA A 395 -27.65 3.61 11.27
C ALA A 395 -28.72 4.69 11.24
N ASP A 396 -29.66 4.64 10.30
CA ASP A 396 -30.78 5.57 10.19
C ASP A 396 -31.69 5.50 11.43
N LYS A 397 -31.84 4.31 12.02
CA LYS A 397 -32.55 4.08 13.30
C LYS A 397 -31.71 4.35 14.56
N ARG A 398 -30.45 4.85 14.38
CA ARG A 398 -29.50 5.12 15.47
C ARG A 398 -29.13 3.89 16.32
N LEU A 399 -29.18 2.71 15.74
CA LEU A 399 -28.79 1.45 16.36
C LEU A 399 -27.29 1.21 16.09
N PHE A 400 -26.45 1.60 17.04
CA PHE A 400 -24.98 1.48 16.94
C PHE A 400 -24.42 0.46 17.94
N PRO A 401 -23.34 -0.28 17.55
CA PRO A 401 -22.70 -0.29 16.22
C PRO A 401 -23.63 -0.87 15.15
N ALA A 402 -23.70 -0.19 13.99
CA ALA A 402 -24.64 -0.53 12.92
C ALA A 402 -24.13 -1.73 12.07
N ILE A 403 -23.74 -2.82 12.73
CA ILE A 403 -23.19 -4.02 12.11
C ILE A 403 -24.33 -4.96 11.71
N ASP A 404 -24.37 -5.33 10.41
CA ASP A 404 -25.21 -6.42 9.93
C ASP A 404 -24.55 -7.75 10.31
N VAL A 405 -25.13 -8.40 11.33
CA VAL A 405 -24.58 -9.64 11.92
C VAL A 405 -24.73 -10.84 10.98
N ASN A 406 -25.71 -10.82 10.06
CA ASN A 406 -25.96 -11.90 9.13
C ASN A 406 -25.10 -11.81 7.87
N ALA A 407 -24.83 -10.59 7.40
CA ALA A 407 -24.04 -10.32 6.21
C ALA A 407 -22.52 -10.23 6.49
N SER A 408 -22.12 -10.28 7.77
CA SER A 408 -20.70 -10.24 8.18
C SER A 408 -20.14 -11.65 8.40
N GLY A 409 -18.84 -11.84 8.12
CA GLY A 409 -18.20 -13.12 8.35
C GLY A 409 -16.73 -13.17 7.97
N THR A 410 -16.05 -14.21 8.44
CA THR A 410 -14.64 -14.50 8.14
C THR A 410 -14.52 -15.89 7.55
N ARG A 411 -13.78 -16.02 6.44
CA ARG A 411 -13.45 -17.32 5.85
C ARG A 411 -12.44 -18.05 6.72
N ARG A 412 -12.64 -19.35 6.93
CA ARG A 412 -11.79 -20.20 7.75
C ARG A 412 -11.68 -19.69 9.18
N GLU A 413 -12.82 -19.16 9.73
CA GLU A 413 -12.89 -18.66 11.10
C GLU A 413 -12.56 -19.72 12.16
N GLU A 414 -12.71 -21.00 11.80
CA GLU A 414 -12.36 -22.14 12.66
C GLU A 414 -10.87 -22.22 13.00
N LEU A 415 -10.00 -21.56 12.22
CA LEU A 415 -8.55 -21.52 12.47
C LEU A 415 -8.15 -20.49 13.53
N ILE A 416 -9.03 -19.51 13.79
CA ILE A 416 -8.76 -18.37 14.70
C ILE A 416 -9.79 -18.24 15.83
N THR A 417 -10.73 -19.18 15.92
CA THR A 417 -11.76 -19.21 16.94
C THR A 417 -11.54 -20.41 17.86
N ASP A 418 -11.72 -20.19 19.16
CA ASP A 418 -11.61 -21.27 20.14
C ASP A 418 -12.56 -22.43 19.78
N PRO A 419 -12.07 -23.68 19.76
CA PRO A 419 -12.89 -24.85 19.45
C PRO A 419 -14.12 -25.00 20.37
N GLN A 420 -14.08 -24.46 21.59
CA GLN A 420 -15.23 -24.47 22.52
C GLN A 420 -16.28 -23.39 22.17
N GLU A 421 -15.84 -22.24 21.63
CA GLU A 421 -16.74 -21.14 21.24
C GLU A 421 -17.39 -21.37 19.87
N LEU A 422 -16.71 -22.03 18.94
CA LEU A 422 -17.14 -22.21 17.55
C LEU A 422 -18.55 -22.84 17.40
N PRO A 423 -18.89 -23.94 18.09
CA PRO A 423 -20.24 -24.53 18.01
C PRO A 423 -21.33 -23.58 18.49
N ILE A 424 -21.03 -22.76 19.49
CA ILE A 424 -21.97 -21.79 20.07
C ILE A 424 -22.22 -20.66 19.06
N ILE A 425 -21.15 -20.16 18.43
CA ILE A 425 -21.21 -19.15 17.38
C ILE A 425 -22.05 -19.67 16.19
N TYR A 426 -21.82 -20.90 15.73
CA TYR A 426 -22.61 -21.49 14.65
C TYR A 426 -24.09 -21.66 15.00
N ARG A 427 -24.39 -22.03 16.24
CA ARG A 427 -25.77 -22.07 16.73
C ARG A 427 -26.40 -20.69 16.74
N LEU A 428 -25.67 -19.69 17.26
CA LEU A 428 -26.14 -18.29 17.29
C LEU A 428 -26.43 -17.78 15.86
N ARG A 429 -25.52 -18.02 14.92
CA ARG A 429 -25.72 -17.64 13.51
C ARG A 429 -26.94 -18.29 12.88
N ARG A 430 -27.21 -19.57 13.18
CA ARG A 430 -28.43 -20.26 12.72
C ARG A 430 -29.70 -19.64 13.29
N LEU A 431 -29.69 -19.18 14.55
CA LEU A 431 -30.82 -18.51 15.17
C LEU A 431 -31.08 -17.13 14.59
N LEU A 432 -30.03 -16.41 14.21
CA LEU A 432 -30.12 -15.06 13.66
C LEU A 432 -30.35 -15.05 12.14
N GLY A 433 -29.91 -16.06 11.41
CA GLY A 433 -29.84 -16.10 9.94
C GLY A 433 -31.18 -16.01 9.21
N GLY A 434 -32.32 -16.24 9.91
CA GLY A 434 -33.66 -16.03 9.35
C GLY A 434 -34.29 -14.68 9.73
N LEU A 435 -33.57 -13.83 10.46
CA LEU A 435 -34.10 -12.55 10.95
C LEU A 435 -33.59 -11.39 10.06
N GLU A 436 -34.44 -10.38 9.89
CA GLU A 436 -34.03 -9.11 9.28
C GLU A 436 -32.95 -8.43 10.15
N PRO A 437 -32.06 -7.57 9.55
CA PRO A 437 -30.93 -6.96 10.26
C PRO A 437 -31.30 -6.29 11.58
N GLU A 438 -32.41 -5.57 11.64
CA GLU A 438 -32.89 -4.94 12.87
C GLU A 438 -33.30 -5.95 13.95
N GLN A 439 -34.03 -6.99 13.56
CA GLN A 439 -34.49 -8.04 14.50
C GLN A 439 -33.28 -8.83 15.04
N ALA A 440 -32.32 -9.15 14.18
CA ALA A 440 -31.09 -9.79 14.58
C ALA A 440 -30.30 -8.92 15.56
N TYR A 441 -30.17 -7.61 15.29
CA TYR A 441 -29.55 -6.64 16.19
C TYR A 441 -30.26 -6.59 17.54
N GLN A 442 -31.60 -6.45 17.57
CA GLN A 442 -32.39 -6.35 18.79
C GLN A 442 -32.35 -7.67 19.60
N THR A 443 -32.18 -8.79 18.94
CA THR A 443 -32.03 -10.09 19.60
C THR A 443 -30.66 -10.26 20.25
N LEU A 444 -29.60 -9.82 19.58
CA LEU A 444 -28.20 -10.05 19.98
C LEU A 444 -27.69 -8.98 20.97
N VAL A 445 -27.77 -7.70 20.57
CA VAL A 445 -27.06 -6.61 21.26
C VAL A 445 -27.56 -6.36 22.70
N PRO A 446 -28.86 -6.38 23.00
CA PRO A 446 -29.32 -6.23 24.38
C PRO A 446 -28.86 -7.35 25.30
N ARG A 447 -28.72 -8.59 24.78
CA ARG A 447 -28.19 -9.73 25.56
C ARG A 447 -26.68 -9.57 25.77
N LEU A 448 -25.96 -9.14 24.76
CA LEU A 448 -24.52 -8.86 24.85
C LEU A 448 -24.22 -7.76 25.90
N LYS A 449 -25.05 -6.70 25.96
CA LYS A 449 -24.94 -5.62 26.96
C LYS A 449 -25.10 -6.09 28.40
N LYS A 450 -25.82 -7.20 28.64
CA LYS A 450 -26.05 -7.75 30.00
C LYS A 450 -24.85 -8.56 30.53
N THR A 451 -23.83 -8.77 29.73
CA THR A 451 -22.65 -9.56 30.08
C THR A 451 -21.40 -8.72 30.00
N ALA A 452 -20.44 -8.98 30.88
CA ALA A 452 -19.18 -8.22 30.91
C ALA A 452 -18.22 -8.61 29.76
N THR A 453 -18.18 -9.89 29.41
CA THR A 453 -17.29 -10.45 28.40
C THR A 453 -18.03 -11.30 27.37
N ASN A 454 -17.39 -11.56 26.23
CA ASN A 454 -17.91 -12.51 25.25
C ASN A 454 -17.96 -13.94 25.79
N ARG A 455 -17.04 -14.31 26.68
CA ARG A 455 -17.07 -15.60 27.37
C ARG A 455 -18.30 -15.75 28.22
N ASP A 456 -18.65 -14.72 29.02
CA ASP A 456 -19.86 -14.72 29.83
C ASP A 456 -21.13 -14.79 28.98
N PHE A 457 -21.10 -14.06 27.85
CA PHE A 457 -22.18 -14.10 26.87
C PHE A 457 -22.40 -15.52 26.31
N MET A 458 -21.31 -16.18 25.87
CA MET A 458 -21.37 -17.56 25.36
C MET A 458 -21.87 -18.55 26.43
N ALA A 459 -21.40 -18.42 27.68
CA ALA A 459 -21.87 -19.23 28.79
C ALA A 459 -23.37 -19.05 29.03
N SER A 460 -23.89 -17.83 28.94
CA SER A 460 -25.33 -17.55 29.08
C SER A 460 -26.20 -18.22 28.01
N LEU A 461 -25.66 -18.33 26.77
CA LEU A 461 -26.35 -19.02 25.67
C LEU A 461 -26.46 -20.53 25.90
N ILE A 462 -25.44 -21.15 26.51
CA ILE A 462 -25.44 -22.58 26.86
C ILE A 462 -26.50 -22.86 27.96
N GLN A 463 -26.54 -22.06 29.04
CA GLN A 463 -27.46 -22.22 30.14
C GLN A 463 -28.94 -22.13 29.70
N GLN A 464 -29.26 -21.17 28.81
CA GLN A 464 -30.63 -21.03 28.26
C GLN A 464 -31.03 -22.24 27.41
N SER A 465 -30.07 -22.94 26.80
CA SER A 465 -30.36 -24.15 26.04
C SER A 465 -30.63 -25.37 26.90
N GLY A 466 -29.93 -25.50 28.05
CA GLY A 466 -30.12 -26.59 29.01
C GLY A 466 -31.51 -26.52 29.68
N ASN A 467 -32.02 -25.32 29.97
CA ASN A 467 -33.32 -25.12 30.54
C ASN A 467 -34.47 -25.39 29.54
N ALA A 468 -34.25 -25.19 28.25
CA ALA A 468 -35.25 -25.47 27.21
C ALA A 468 -35.41 -26.99 26.93
N THR A 469 -34.39 -27.80 27.21
CA THR A 469 -34.41 -29.28 27.04
C THR A 469 -34.93 -29.99 28.27
N ASN A 470 -34.93 -29.36 29.46
CA ASN A 470 -35.44 -29.95 30.71
C ASN A 470 -36.89 -29.55 31.04
N GLY A 471 -37.55 -28.81 30.15
CA GLY A 471 -38.91 -28.32 30.31
C GLY A 471 -39.97 -28.94 29.38
N ASN A 472 -39.70 -30.09 28.77
CA ASN A 472 -40.69 -30.89 28.02
C ASN A 472 -40.92 -32.22 28.68
#